data_8ab056676ffa787be465b48273a4f0af
#
_entry.id   8ab056676ffa787be465b48273a4f0af
#
_cell.length_a   1.000
_cell.length_b   1.000
_cell.length_c   1.000
_cell.angle_alpha   90.00
_cell.angle_beta   90.00
_cell.angle_gamma   90.00
#
_symmetry.space_group_name_H-M   'P 1'
#
loop_
_entity.id
_entity.type
_entity.pdbx_description
1 polymer ?
#
loop_
_entity_poly.entity_id
_entity_poly.type
_entity_poly.pdbx_seq_one_letter_code
_entity_poly.pdbx_strand_id
1 'polypeptide(L)'
;LGNALEVHPKLAARPPYFSEPMIQLLGKGDRVEIDRQFDKNVFYFKKKESAFVSQQVPFKTDNGLTNFLFLRDTLNRNDNNFFWGVQRNFTGYRPVYSMPTDSMLRMLMYDSDNHLADQTLLMVSQKRLGKMDDLELIDKVKADDFSKMPHDPRWTDGSGLSRYNLFSPDDFVFILDRMKKEFGMERISGIFPTGGVGTLKSYYNDIRNKIYAKTGTLSGVVTLSGFIQTRSGKWLVFSVLVNNHRTTATVVRKGVEQFLLKLRGDY
;
A
#
# COMPACT_ATOMS: atom_id res chain seq x y z
N LEU A 1 -8.96 14.12 -28.56
CA LEU A 1 -9.60 12.99 -27.87
C LEU A 1 -10.19 13.51 -26.58
N GLY A 2 -11.53 13.68 -26.51
CA GLY A 2 -12.19 14.20 -25.33
C GLY A 2 -12.20 13.14 -24.22
N ASN A 3 -11.61 13.48 -23.08
CA ASN A 3 -11.63 12.65 -21.89
C ASN A 3 -13.05 12.63 -21.31
N ALA A 4 -13.81 11.58 -21.63
CA ALA A 4 -15.05 11.32 -20.91
C ALA A 4 -14.69 10.81 -19.50
N LEU A 5 -15.43 11.27 -18.48
CA LEU A 5 -15.31 10.72 -17.14
C LEU A 5 -15.84 9.28 -17.16
N GLU A 6 -15.00 8.32 -16.78
CA GLU A 6 -15.38 6.93 -16.63
C GLU A 6 -15.46 6.59 -15.13
N VAL A 7 -16.59 6.03 -14.70
CA VAL A 7 -16.87 5.69 -13.29
C VAL A 7 -16.98 4.18 -13.13
N HIS A 8 -16.25 3.64 -12.17
CA HIS A 8 -16.30 2.23 -11.79
C HIS A 8 -16.59 2.08 -10.29
N PRO A 9 -17.51 1.19 -9.88
CA PRO A 9 -18.41 0.40 -10.72
C PRO A 9 -19.45 1.28 -11.43
N LYS A 10 -19.96 0.83 -12.57
CA LYS A 10 -20.88 1.63 -13.42
C LYS A 10 -22.16 2.08 -12.68
N LEU A 11 -22.64 1.28 -11.72
CA LEU A 11 -23.79 1.62 -10.89
C LEU A 11 -23.56 2.91 -10.07
N ALA A 12 -22.32 3.18 -9.65
CA ALA A 12 -21.99 4.39 -8.91
C ALA A 12 -22.20 5.70 -9.71
N ALA A 13 -22.22 5.61 -11.06
CA ALA A 13 -22.48 6.75 -11.95
C ALA A 13 -23.99 7.07 -12.10
N ARG A 14 -24.88 6.30 -11.49
CA ARG A 14 -26.34 6.42 -11.63
C ARG A 14 -27.00 6.97 -10.37
N PRO A 15 -28.20 7.54 -10.45
CA PRO A 15 -29.00 7.86 -9.27
C PRO A 15 -29.19 6.64 -8.36
N PRO A 16 -29.21 6.77 -7.03
CA PRO A 16 -29.13 8.06 -6.29
C PRO A 16 -27.70 8.56 -6.03
N TYR A 17 -26.65 7.88 -6.52
CA TYR A 17 -25.25 8.20 -6.21
C TYR A 17 -24.78 9.47 -6.94
N PHE A 18 -25.12 9.61 -8.23
CA PHE A 18 -24.96 10.86 -8.97
C PHE A 18 -26.32 11.34 -9.47
N SER A 19 -26.60 12.62 -9.33
CA SER A 19 -27.73 13.23 -10.01
C SER A 19 -27.38 13.40 -11.49
N GLU A 20 -28.26 12.97 -12.42
CA GLU A 20 -28.08 13.14 -13.87
C GLU A 20 -27.66 14.56 -14.30
N PRO A 21 -28.23 15.65 -13.72
CA PRO A 21 -27.82 17.00 -14.08
C PRO A 21 -26.35 17.30 -13.86
N MET A 22 -25.67 16.64 -12.92
CA MET A 22 -24.24 16.89 -12.62
C MET A 22 -23.33 16.33 -13.71
N ILE A 23 -23.66 15.18 -14.30
CA ILE A 23 -22.86 14.58 -15.39
C ILE A 23 -23.07 15.40 -16.68
N GLN A 24 -24.26 15.93 -16.92
CA GLN A 24 -24.57 16.75 -18.08
C GLN A 24 -23.95 18.16 -18.01
N LEU A 25 -23.64 18.65 -16.81
CA LEU A 25 -23.03 19.98 -16.61
C LEU A 25 -21.50 20.00 -16.82
N LEU A 26 -20.86 18.83 -17.00
CA LEU A 26 -19.44 18.75 -17.27
C LEU A 26 -19.18 19.05 -18.76
N GLY A 27 -18.61 20.20 -19.01
CA GLY A 27 -18.15 20.59 -20.35
C GLY A 27 -16.94 19.76 -20.80
N LYS A 28 -16.75 19.68 -22.13
CA LYS A 28 -15.60 19.02 -22.73
C LYS A 28 -14.32 19.74 -22.28
N GLY A 29 -13.48 19.11 -21.45
CA GLY A 29 -12.25 19.67 -20.92
C GLY A 29 -12.33 20.23 -19.50
N ASP A 30 -13.47 20.17 -18.84
CA ASP A 30 -13.59 20.58 -17.43
C ASP A 30 -12.69 19.71 -16.54
N ARG A 31 -11.99 20.38 -15.65
CA ARG A 31 -11.15 19.75 -14.62
C ARG A 31 -11.97 19.66 -13.34
N VAL A 32 -12.14 18.46 -12.85
CA VAL A 32 -13.01 18.20 -11.71
C VAL A 32 -12.33 17.36 -10.67
N GLU A 33 -12.74 17.55 -9.42
CA GLU A 33 -12.51 16.61 -8.32
C GLU A 33 -13.85 16.08 -7.88
N ILE A 34 -13.90 14.81 -7.56
CA ILE A 34 -15.11 14.15 -7.06
C ILE A 34 -15.02 14.05 -5.56
N ASP A 35 -16.01 14.55 -4.88
CA ASP A 35 -16.16 14.46 -3.44
C ASP A 35 -17.44 13.71 -3.08
N ARG A 36 -17.46 13.09 -1.91
CA ARG A 36 -18.62 12.39 -1.38
C ARG A 36 -19.15 13.09 -0.12
N GLN A 37 -20.44 13.18 0.03
CA GLN A 37 -21.05 13.62 1.28
C GLN A 37 -20.65 12.67 2.41
N PHE A 38 -20.28 13.21 3.57
CA PHE A 38 -19.67 12.44 4.65
C PHE A 38 -20.56 11.26 5.13
N ASP A 39 -21.84 11.49 5.28
CA ASP A 39 -22.81 10.55 5.86
C ASP A 39 -23.61 9.73 4.83
N LYS A 40 -23.47 10.02 3.54
CA LYS A 40 -24.23 9.39 2.45
C LYS A 40 -23.37 9.07 1.24
N ASN A 41 -23.80 8.12 0.42
CA ASN A 41 -23.20 7.83 -0.88
C ASN A 41 -23.74 8.78 -1.97
N VAL A 42 -23.66 10.07 -1.72
CA VAL A 42 -23.99 11.12 -2.69
C VAL A 42 -22.69 11.81 -3.08
N PHE A 43 -22.39 11.77 -4.37
CA PHE A 43 -21.16 12.32 -4.95
C PHE A 43 -21.44 13.63 -5.65
N TYR A 44 -20.49 14.55 -5.63
CA TYR A 44 -20.57 15.84 -6.29
C TYR A 44 -19.22 16.25 -6.88
N PHE A 45 -19.28 17.05 -7.93
CA PHE A 45 -18.09 17.55 -8.62
C PHE A 45 -17.71 18.92 -8.09
N LYS A 46 -16.40 19.12 -7.86
CA LYS A 46 -15.81 20.44 -7.65
C LYS A 46 -14.92 20.77 -8.83
N LYS A 47 -15.06 21.97 -9.39
CA LYS A 47 -14.12 22.46 -10.43
C LYS A 47 -12.75 22.66 -9.82
N LYS A 48 -11.70 22.23 -10.54
CA LYS A 48 -10.29 22.42 -10.16
C LYS A 48 -9.46 22.94 -11.32
N GLU A 49 -8.31 23.56 -11.00
CA GLU A 49 -7.36 24.06 -11.98
C GLU A 49 -6.52 22.92 -12.60
N SER A 50 -6.28 21.85 -11.87
CA SER A 50 -5.48 20.69 -12.31
C SER A 50 -6.37 19.49 -12.67
N ALA A 51 -6.08 18.85 -13.81
CA ALA A 51 -6.71 17.58 -14.18
C ALA A 51 -6.19 16.43 -13.31
N PHE A 52 -7.03 15.46 -13.00
CA PHE A 52 -6.61 14.18 -12.45
C PHE A 52 -6.66 13.08 -13.55
N VAL A 53 -5.81 12.08 -13.42
CA VAL A 53 -5.81 10.91 -14.32
C VAL A 53 -6.81 9.88 -13.80
N SER A 54 -6.82 9.66 -12.49
CA SER A 54 -7.79 8.81 -11.79
C SER A 54 -7.95 9.30 -10.36
N GLN A 55 -9.12 9.06 -9.78
CA GLN A 55 -9.41 9.35 -8.38
C GLN A 55 -10.21 8.19 -7.79
N GLN A 56 -9.82 7.74 -6.60
CA GLN A 56 -10.59 6.80 -5.80
C GLN A 56 -11.36 7.56 -4.73
N VAL A 57 -12.65 7.35 -4.66
CA VAL A 57 -13.52 8.00 -3.68
C VAL A 57 -14.16 6.91 -2.83
N PRO A 58 -13.90 6.87 -1.51
CA PRO A 58 -14.49 5.86 -0.64
C PRO A 58 -16.00 6.02 -0.56
N PHE A 59 -16.73 4.92 -0.38
CA PHE A 59 -18.17 4.92 -0.18
C PHE A 59 -18.56 4.20 1.10
N LYS A 60 -19.76 4.49 1.62
CA LYS A 60 -20.31 3.78 2.78
C LYS A 60 -20.86 2.43 2.35
N THR A 61 -20.59 1.41 3.13
CA THR A 61 -21.00 0.04 2.81
C THR A 61 -22.46 -0.27 3.20
N ASP A 62 -23.09 0.56 4.04
CA ASP A 62 -24.48 0.41 4.50
C ASP A 62 -24.79 -1.01 4.98
N ASN A 63 -24.00 -1.49 5.95
CA ASN A 63 -24.03 -2.86 6.45
C ASN A 63 -23.86 -3.93 5.35
N GLY A 64 -23.15 -3.59 4.28
CA GLY A 64 -22.87 -4.47 3.14
C GLY A 64 -23.85 -4.36 1.98
N LEU A 65 -24.97 -3.63 2.13
CA LEU A 65 -25.95 -3.50 1.06
C LEU A 65 -25.37 -2.82 -0.20
N THR A 66 -24.63 -1.74 -0.03
CA THR A 66 -24.00 -1.05 -1.17
C THR A 66 -22.97 -1.94 -1.86
N ASN A 67 -22.17 -2.70 -1.10
CA ASN A 67 -21.24 -3.67 -1.66
C ASN A 67 -21.96 -4.75 -2.47
N PHE A 68 -23.06 -5.27 -1.94
CA PHE A 68 -23.89 -6.26 -2.62
C PHE A 68 -24.45 -5.71 -3.94
N LEU A 69 -24.98 -4.50 -3.94
CA LEU A 69 -25.55 -3.87 -5.14
C LEU A 69 -24.47 -3.64 -6.22
N PHE A 70 -23.30 -3.16 -5.84
CA PHE A 70 -22.18 -2.93 -6.75
C PHE A 70 -21.64 -4.25 -7.29
N LEU A 71 -21.50 -5.27 -6.46
CA LEU A 71 -21.07 -6.59 -6.88
C LEU A 71 -22.07 -7.23 -7.85
N ARG A 72 -23.36 -7.15 -7.55
CA ARG A 72 -24.44 -7.64 -8.43
C ARG A 72 -24.41 -6.96 -9.79
N ASP A 73 -24.24 -5.63 -9.83
CA ASP A 73 -24.13 -4.86 -11.07
C ASP A 73 -22.87 -5.26 -11.86
N THR A 74 -21.74 -5.36 -11.19
CA THR A 74 -20.44 -5.74 -11.81
C THR A 74 -20.48 -7.14 -12.42
N LEU A 75 -21.14 -8.08 -11.74
CA LEU A 75 -21.31 -9.45 -12.25
C LEU A 75 -22.44 -9.57 -13.28
N ASN A 76 -23.13 -8.47 -13.57
CA ASN A 76 -24.30 -8.42 -14.46
C ASN A 76 -25.38 -9.47 -14.10
N ARG A 77 -25.57 -9.68 -12.78
CA ARG A 77 -26.50 -10.65 -12.21
C ARG A 77 -27.79 -9.98 -11.79
N ASN A 78 -28.84 -10.14 -12.59
CA ASN A 78 -30.20 -9.68 -12.28
C ASN A 78 -31.14 -10.84 -11.91
N ASP A 79 -30.59 -12.03 -11.73
CA ASP A 79 -31.35 -13.22 -11.39
C ASP A 79 -31.75 -13.24 -9.89
N ASN A 80 -32.80 -13.95 -9.57
CA ASN A 80 -33.33 -14.13 -8.23
C ASN A 80 -32.42 -15.00 -7.31
N ASN A 81 -31.26 -15.41 -7.79
CA ASN A 81 -30.30 -16.25 -7.08
C ASN A 81 -29.23 -15.42 -6.34
N PHE A 82 -29.35 -14.10 -6.37
CA PHE A 82 -28.43 -13.19 -5.72
C PHE A 82 -29.11 -12.51 -4.53
N PHE A 83 -28.84 -12.99 -3.31
CA PHE A 83 -29.49 -12.53 -2.09
C PHE A 83 -28.51 -11.74 -1.23
N TRP A 84 -29.01 -10.68 -0.61
CA TRP A 84 -28.33 -10.00 0.48
C TRP A 84 -28.91 -10.47 1.82
N GLY A 85 -28.05 -10.90 2.73
CA GLY A 85 -28.48 -11.36 4.03
C GLY A 85 -27.30 -11.82 4.89
N VAL A 86 -27.57 -12.05 6.16
CA VAL A 86 -26.60 -12.60 7.11
C VAL A 86 -26.92 -14.08 7.34
N GLN A 87 -26.11 -14.96 6.77
CA GLN A 87 -26.18 -16.38 7.08
C GLN A 87 -25.08 -16.73 8.08
N ARG A 88 -25.47 -17.23 9.25
CA ARG A 88 -24.52 -17.49 10.35
C ARG A 88 -23.80 -18.83 10.25
N ASN A 89 -24.36 -19.81 9.53
CA ASN A 89 -23.78 -21.14 9.39
C ASN A 89 -23.68 -21.51 7.91
N PHE A 90 -22.48 -21.49 7.38
CA PHE A 90 -22.17 -22.02 6.04
C PHE A 90 -21.57 -23.41 6.16
N THR A 91 -22.25 -24.40 5.59
CA THR A 91 -21.66 -25.73 5.34
C THR A 91 -21.49 -25.91 3.84
N GLY A 92 -20.34 -26.45 3.41
CA GLY A 92 -20.12 -26.80 2.00
C GLY A 92 -19.72 -25.64 1.07
N TYR A 93 -19.27 -24.48 1.60
CA TYR A 93 -18.72 -23.43 0.73
C TYR A 93 -17.37 -23.83 0.14
N ARG A 94 -17.10 -23.37 -1.07
CA ARG A 94 -15.79 -23.48 -1.69
C ARG A 94 -15.08 -22.13 -1.61
N PRO A 95 -13.88 -22.07 -1.03
CA PRO A 95 -13.12 -20.84 -1.00
C PRO A 95 -12.72 -20.44 -2.42
N VAL A 96 -12.85 -19.16 -2.73
CA VAL A 96 -12.29 -18.54 -3.94
C VAL A 96 -11.05 -17.78 -3.52
N TYR A 97 -9.91 -18.20 -4.04
CA TYR A 97 -8.64 -17.55 -3.77
C TYR A 97 -8.38 -16.45 -4.81
N SER A 98 -7.84 -15.33 -4.37
CA SER A 98 -7.37 -14.28 -5.27
C SER A 98 -5.95 -14.58 -5.78
N MET A 99 -5.10 -13.58 -5.91
CA MET A 99 -3.71 -13.76 -6.31
C MET A 99 -2.86 -14.44 -5.23
N PRO A 100 -1.73 -15.07 -5.59
CA PRO A 100 -0.73 -15.54 -4.62
C PRO A 100 -0.25 -14.43 -3.68
N THR A 101 0.07 -14.79 -2.43
CA THR A 101 0.53 -13.84 -1.41
C THR A 101 1.73 -13.00 -1.88
N ASP A 102 2.71 -13.60 -2.53
CA ASP A 102 3.90 -12.89 -3.00
C ASP A 102 3.56 -11.86 -4.09
N SER A 103 2.55 -12.13 -4.94
CA SER A 103 2.05 -11.15 -5.91
C SER A 103 1.39 -9.95 -5.23
N MET A 104 0.61 -10.18 -4.17
CA MET A 104 0.01 -9.12 -3.35
C MET A 104 1.10 -8.31 -2.63
N LEU A 105 2.07 -8.99 -1.98
CA LEU A 105 3.19 -8.34 -1.31
C LEU A 105 4.05 -7.52 -2.27
N ARG A 106 4.22 -7.99 -3.52
CA ARG A 106 4.90 -7.23 -4.55
C ARG A 106 4.17 -5.91 -4.86
N MET A 107 2.85 -5.93 -5.04
CA MET A 107 2.05 -4.72 -5.26
C MET A 107 2.20 -3.76 -4.07
N LEU A 108 2.05 -4.27 -2.84
CA LEU A 108 2.26 -3.50 -1.61
C LEU A 108 3.62 -2.81 -1.59
N MET A 109 4.69 -3.51 -1.93
CA MET A 109 6.06 -3.00 -1.85
C MET A 109 6.40 -2.04 -2.99
N TYR A 110 5.93 -2.31 -4.22
CA TYR A 110 6.20 -1.49 -5.41
C TYR A 110 5.44 -0.17 -5.40
N ASP A 111 4.17 -0.20 -5.01
CA ASP A 111 3.30 0.98 -5.01
C ASP A 111 3.29 1.67 -3.64
N SER A 112 3.88 1.03 -2.63
CA SER A 112 3.80 1.47 -1.23
C SER A 112 2.35 1.64 -0.77
N ASP A 113 1.53 0.60 -1.03
CA ASP A 113 0.10 0.63 -0.78
C ASP A 113 -0.19 0.48 0.72
N ASN A 114 -0.65 1.57 1.32
CA ASN A 114 -0.94 1.65 2.74
C ASN A 114 -2.13 0.77 3.13
N HIS A 115 -3.15 0.69 2.26
CA HIS A 115 -4.33 -0.13 2.53
C HIS A 115 -3.96 -1.63 2.56
N LEU A 116 -3.19 -2.10 1.58
CA LEU A 116 -2.71 -3.48 1.58
C LEU A 116 -1.83 -3.78 2.81
N ALA A 117 -1.02 -2.81 3.27
CA ALA A 117 -0.19 -2.98 4.46
C ALA A 117 -1.05 -3.16 5.73
N ASP A 118 -2.02 -2.26 5.97
CA ASP A 118 -2.90 -2.32 7.13
C ASP A 118 -3.81 -3.57 7.09
N GLN A 119 -4.37 -3.89 5.91
CA GLN A 119 -5.19 -5.09 5.75
C GLN A 119 -4.38 -6.38 5.96
N THR A 120 -3.11 -6.41 5.51
CA THR A 120 -2.22 -7.56 5.77
C THR A 120 -2.01 -7.75 7.27
N LEU A 121 -1.78 -6.68 8.02
CA LEU A 121 -1.63 -6.74 9.47
C LEU A 121 -2.91 -7.30 10.14
N LEU A 122 -4.09 -6.79 9.75
CA LEU A 122 -5.37 -7.28 10.26
C LEU A 122 -5.65 -8.75 9.90
N MET A 123 -5.29 -9.19 8.68
CA MET A 123 -5.43 -10.59 8.28
C MET A 123 -4.50 -11.52 9.07
N VAL A 124 -3.28 -11.07 9.37
CA VAL A 124 -2.37 -11.81 10.25
C VAL A 124 -2.94 -11.87 11.67
N SER A 125 -3.55 -10.76 12.15
CA SER A 125 -4.25 -10.72 13.44
C SER A 125 -5.38 -11.74 13.49
N GLN A 126 -6.26 -11.75 12.50
CA GLN A 126 -7.33 -12.75 12.41
C GLN A 126 -6.80 -14.19 12.44
N LYS A 127 -5.66 -14.43 11.78
CA LYS A 127 -5.05 -15.76 11.74
C LYS A 127 -4.42 -16.18 13.07
N ARG A 128 -3.75 -15.25 13.78
CA ARG A 128 -2.98 -15.54 15.01
C ARG A 128 -3.80 -15.40 16.30
N LEU A 129 -4.78 -14.46 16.30
CA LEU A 129 -5.57 -14.12 17.49
C LEU A 129 -7.05 -14.54 17.40
N GLY A 130 -7.54 -14.93 16.20
CA GLY A 130 -8.95 -15.21 15.95
C GLY A 130 -9.82 -13.95 15.85
N LYS A 131 -9.22 -12.76 15.87
CA LYS A 131 -9.89 -11.46 15.75
C LYS A 131 -9.01 -10.47 14.97
N MET A 132 -9.62 -9.43 14.40
CA MET A 132 -8.92 -8.34 13.74
C MET A 132 -8.62 -7.23 14.75
N ASP A 133 -7.44 -7.28 15.35
CA ASP A 133 -6.94 -6.33 16.35
C ASP A 133 -5.44 -6.13 16.08
N ASP A 134 -5.12 -5.02 15.44
CA ASP A 134 -3.76 -4.71 14.99
C ASP A 134 -2.81 -4.41 16.16
N LEU A 135 -3.29 -3.71 17.19
CA LEU A 135 -2.47 -3.36 18.35
C LEU A 135 -2.08 -4.60 19.16
N GLU A 136 -3.04 -5.47 19.48
CA GLU A 136 -2.75 -6.73 20.18
C GLU A 136 -1.83 -7.64 19.34
N LEU A 137 -2.02 -7.67 18.03
CA LEU A 137 -1.10 -8.41 17.16
C LEU A 137 0.32 -7.81 17.20
N ILE A 138 0.47 -6.49 17.13
CA ILE A 138 1.77 -5.83 17.20
C ILE A 138 2.49 -6.20 18.49
N ASP A 139 1.81 -6.13 19.64
CA ASP A 139 2.40 -6.50 20.93
C ASP A 139 2.82 -7.98 20.94
N LYS A 140 1.98 -8.84 20.40
CA LYS A 140 2.29 -10.28 20.30
C LYS A 140 3.47 -10.55 19.37
N VAL A 141 3.54 -9.90 18.21
CA VAL A 141 4.67 -10.05 17.26
C VAL A 141 5.97 -9.54 17.88
N LYS A 142 5.92 -8.41 18.60
CA LYS A 142 7.10 -7.90 19.33
C LYS A 142 7.58 -8.90 20.38
N ALA A 143 6.68 -9.49 21.15
CA ALA A 143 7.02 -10.44 22.20
C ALA A 143 7.52 -11.78 21.65
N ASP A 144 6.85 -12.33 20.64
CA ASP A 144 7.14 -13.68 20.13
C ASP A 144 8.22 -13.68 19.05
N ASP A 145 8.03 -12.83 18.02
CA ASP A 145 8.84 -12.88 16.81
C ASP A 145 10.06 -11.93 16.89
N PHE A 146 9.93 -10.83 17.60
CA PHE A 146 10.94 -9.75 17.64
C PHE A 146 11.53 -9.52 19.04
N SER A 147 11.40 -10.49 19.95
CA SER A 147 11.96 -10.40 21.32
C SER A 147 13.48 -10.18 21.38
N LYS A 148 14.20 -10.48 20.29
CA LYS A 148 15.65 -10.26 20.16
C LYS A 148 15.99 -9.01 19.34
N MET A 149 15.03 -8.14 19.07
CA MET A 149 15.27 -6.88 18.38
C MET A 149 16.23 -5.99 19.21
N PRO A 150 17.16 -5.25 18.57
CA PRO A 150 18.15 -4.45 19.31
C PRO A 150 17.54 -3.41 20.23
N HIS A 151 16.40 -2.84 19.83
CA HIS A 151 15.64 -1.86 20.60
C HIS A 151 14.18 -2.29 20.74
N ASP A 152 13.44 -1.61 21.60
CA ASP A 152 11.98 -1.77 21.71
C ASP A 152 11.27 -0.68 20.89
N PRO A 153 10.98 -0.91 19.60
CA PRO A 153 10.38 0.10 18.76
C PRO A 153 8.94 0.37 19.16
N ARG A 154 8.53 1.61 18.99
CA ARG A 154 7.10 1.95 19.02
C ARG A 154 6.51 1.68 17.64
N TRP A 155 5.68 0.65 17.55
CA TRP A 155 4.99 0.27 16.33
C TRP A 155 3.50 0.52 16.52
N THR A 156 2.87 1.24 15.59
CA THR A 156 1.50 1.76 15.76
C THR A 156 0.55 1.29 14.65
N ASP A 157 1.02 1.09 13.41
CA ASP A 157 0.20 0.68 12.27
C ASP A 157 1.00 -0.14 11.25
N GLY A 158 0.28 -0.79 10.34
CA GLY A 158 0.89 -1.57 9.25
C GLY A 158 1.45 -0.72 8.12
N SER A 159 0.85 0.42 7.86
CA SER A 159 1.19 1.32 6.74
C SER A 159 2.43 2.17 6.96
N GLY A 160 2.78 2.45 8.21
CA GLY A 160 3.86 3.36 8.56
C GLY A 160 3.48 4.85 8.43
N LEU A 161 2.19 5.17 8.24
CA LEU A 161 1.73 6.57 8.14
C LEU A 161 1.74 7.31 9.47
N SER A 162 1.55 6.60 10.58
CA SER A 162 1.59 7.20 11.89
C SER A 162 2.99 7.72 12.21
N ARG A 163 3.07 9.00 12.63
CA ARG A 163 4.32 9.58 13.13
C ARG A 163 4.75 9.01 14.48
N TYR A 164 3.90 8.21 15.10
CA TYR A 164 4.21 7.49 16.34
C TYR A 164 4.92 6.16 16.08
N ASN A 165 5.11 5.73 14.83
CA ASN A 165 6.03 4.65 14.51
C ASN A 165 7.47 5.14 14.71
N LEU A 166 8.17 4.57 15.69
CA LEU A 166 9.54 4.94 16.04
C LEU A 166 10.40 3.68 16.02
N PHE A 167 11.29 3.61 15.05
CA PHE A 167 12.24 2.52 14.85
C PHE A 167 13.65 3.06 14.70
N SER A 168 14.64 2.31 15.12
CA SER A 168 16.03 2.58 14.82
C SER A 168 16.46 1.94 13.49
N PRO A 169 17.57 2.40 12.86
CA PRO A 169 18.16 1.69 11.72
C PRO A 169 18.50 0.23 12.04
N ASP A 170 18.97 -0.06 13.24
CA ASP A 170 19.34 -1.41 13.67
C ASP A 170 18.14 -2.34 13.75
N ASP A 171 16.96 -1.84 14.11
CA ASP A 171 15.73 -2.63 14.12
C ASP A 171 15.37 -3.09 12.70
N PHE A 172 15.49 -2.21 11.71
CA PHE A 172 15.27 -2.59 10.31
C PHE A 172 16.35 -3.54 9.77
N VAL A 173 17.61 -3.36 10.16
CA VAL A 173 18.69 -4.29 9.80
C VAL A 173 18.41 -5.68 10.39
N PHE A 174 17.97 -5.76 11.65
CA PHE A 174 17.58 -7.01 12.29
C PHE A 174 16.44 -7.72 11.55
N ILE A 175 15.36 -7.00 11.22
CA ILE A 175 14.20 -7.54 10.48
C ILE A 175 14.63 -8.04 9.10
N LEU A 176 15.38 -7.23 8.36
CA LEU A 176 15.81 -7.55 6.99
C LEU A 176 16.81 -8.73 6.98
N ASP A 177 17.74 -8.79 7.92
CA ASP A 177 18.69 -9.92 8.04
C ASP A 177 17.93 -11.23 8.34
N ARG A 178 16.94 -11.16 9.24
CA ARG A 178 16.06 -12.28 9.52
C ARG A 178 15.25 -12.70 8.28
N MET A 179 14.67 -11.75 7.55
CA MET A 179 13.97 -12.02 6.29
C MET A 179 14.88 -12.72 5.28
N LYS A 180 16.12 -12.26 5.14
CA LYS A 180 17.11 -12.88 4.23
C LYS A 180 17.43 -14.32 4.62
N LYS A 181 17.58 -14.58 5.93
CA LYS A 181 17.86 -15.93 6.45
C LYS A 181 16.69 -16.88 6.27
N GLU A 182 15.44 -16.40 6.49
CA GLU A 182 14.25 -17.24 6.45
C GLU A 182 13.72 -17.47 5.03
N PHE A 183 13.79 -16.47 4.15
CA PHE A 183 13.13 -16.50 2.83
C PHE A 183 14.10 -16.51 1.64
N GLY A 184 15.36 -16.18 1.85
CA GLY A 184 16.35 -16.08 0.80
C GLY A 184 16.19 -14.87 -0.12
N MET A 185 17.27 -14.53 -0.85
CA MET A 185 17.28 -13.37 -1.75
C MET A 185 16.41 -13.55 -2.98
N GLU A 186 16.18 -14.79 -3.42
CA GLU A 186 15.32 -15.08 -4.58
C GLU A 186 13.89 -14.58 -4.34
N ARG A 187 13.27 -14.97 -3.23
CA ARG A 187 11.92 -14.53 -2.87
C ARG A 187 11.87 -13.03 -2.60
N ILE A 188 12.85 -12.49 -1.88
CA ILE A 188 12.96 -11.06 -1.58
C ILE A 188 13.04 -10.23 -2.86
N SER A 189 13.83 -10.64 -3.84
CA SER A 189 13.96 -9.95 -5.13
C SER A 189 12.69 -9.99 -5.98
N GLY A 190 11.82 -10.97 -5.76
CA GLY A 190 10.51 -11.05 -6.37
C GLY A 190 9.49 -10.06 -5.79
N ILE A 191 9.69 -9.64 -4.53
CA ILE A 191 8.74 -8.81 -3.78
C ILE A 191 9.18 -7.34 -3.69
N PHE A 192 10.46 -7.08 -3.40
CA PHE A 192 10.96 -5.71 -3.20
C PHE A 192 11.23 -5.00 -4.54
N PRO A 193 10.94 -3.68 -4.64
CA PRO A 193 11.34 -2.90 -5.81
C PRO A 193 12.85 -2.78 -5.90
N THR A 194 13.34 -2.75 -7.13
CA THR A 194 14.75 -2.51 -7.48
C THR A 194 14.92 -1.18 -8.20
N GLY A 195 16.15 -0.79 -8.51
CA GLY A 195 16.43 0.44 -9.26
C GLY A 195 15.63 0.54 -10.57
N GLY A 196 15.07 1.69 -10.85
CA GLY A 196 14.30 1.97 -12.06
C GLY A 196 12.85 1.51 -12.04
N VAL A 197 12.34 0.95 -10.94
CA VAL A 197 10.95 0.49 -10.88
C VAL A 197 10.28 0.81 -9.53
N GLY A 198 8.94 0.83 -9.51
CA GLY A 198 8.14 1.11 -8.32
C GLY A 198 8.52 2.43 -7.66
N THR A 199 8.68 2.45 -6.35
CA THR A 199 9.10 3.64 -5.61
C THR A 199 10.55 4.06 -5.86
N LEU A 200 11.36 3.22 -6.53
CA LEU A 200 12.73 3.51 -6.95
C LEU A 200 12.86 3.87 -8.43
N LYS A 201 11.77 4.18 -9.14
CA LYS A 201 11.74 4.41 -10.60
C LYS A 201 12.71 5.48 -11.12
N SER A 202 13.08 6.44 -10.28
CA SER A 202 13.98 7.55 -10.64
C SER A 202 15.39 7.44 -10.02
N TYR A 203 15.70 6.32 -9.35
CA TYR A 203 16.91 6.12 -8.59
C TYR A 203 17.53 4.76 -8.88
N TYR A 204 18.85 4.61 -8.70
CA TYR A 204 19.58 3.35 -8.77
C TYR A 204 19.46 2.62 -10.12
N ASN A 205 19.23 3.34 -11.23
CA ASN A 205 19.05 2.74 -12.56
C ASN A 205 20.26 1.90 -12.99
N ASP A 206 21.48 2.38 -12.71
CA ASP A 206 22.75 1.72 -13.09
C ASP A 206 23.04 0.44 -12.29
N ILE A 207 22.35 0.25 -11.18
CA ILE A 207 22.48 -0.92 -10.30
C ILE A 207 21.17 -1.69 -10.15
N ARG A 208 20.33 -1.65 -11.18
CA ARG A 208 19.12 -2.46 -11.26
C ARG A 208 19.45 -3.92 -10.99
N ASN A 209 18.60 -4.61 -10.21
CA ASN A 209 18.80 -5.97 -9.74
C ASN A 209 20.03 -6.18 -8.82
N LYS A 210 20.68 -5.11 -8.38
CA LYS A 210 21.74 -5.12 -7.38
C LYS A 210 21.35 -4.39 -6.10
N ILE A 211 20.17 -3.78 -6.08
CA ILE A 211 19.53 -3.16 -4.91
C ILE A 211 18.06 -3.55 -4.86
N TYR A 212 17.57 -3.92 -3.69
CA TYR A 212 16.17 -4.21 -3.41
C TYR A 212 15.80 -3.53 -2.09
N ALA A 213 14.94 -2.51 -2.13
CA ALA A 213 14.71 -1.69 -0.95
C ALA A 213 13.30 -1.11 -0.88
N LYS A 214 12.83 -0.85 0.35
CA LYS A 214 11.59 -0.13 0.64
C LYS A 214 11.91 1.30 1.03
N THR A 215 11.21 2.23 0.39
CA THR A 215 11.24 3.66 0.70
C THR A 215 10.21 4.02 1.76
N GLY A 216 10.48 5.04 2.55
CA GLY A 216 9.51 5.74 3.38
C GLY A 216 9.66 7.25 3.23
N THR A 217 8.54 7.97 3.29
CA THR A 217 8.57 9.43 3.19
C THR A 217 7.43 10.04 3.98
N LEU A 218 7.78 10.90 4.93
CA LEU A 218 6.86 11.82 5.60
C LEU A 218 7.44 13.22 5.51
N SER A 219 6.68 14.25 5.89
CA SER A 219 7.21 15.61 5.94
C SER A 219 8.43 15.68 6.87
N GLY A 220 9.59 16.05 6.35
CA GLY A 220 10.86 16.09 7.08
C GLY A 220 11.55 14.75 7.32
N VAL A 221 11.02 13.64 6.74
CA VAL A 221 11.57 12.29 6.91
C VAL A 221 11.73 11.61 5.56
N VAL A 222 12.91 11.05 5.31
CA VAL A 222 13.20 10.17 4.16
C VAL A 222 13.92 8.94 4.66
N THR A 223 13.41 7.78 4.29
CA THR A 223 14.00 6.50 4.70
C THR A 223 14.20 5.57 3.53
N LEU A 224 15.21 4.72 3.62
CA LEU A 224 15.45 3.62 2.68
C LEU A 224 16.11 2.47 3.43
N SER A 225 15.49 1.29 3.38
CA SER A 225 16.03 0.09 4.02
C SER A 225 15.91 -1.10 3.07
N GLY A 226 16.92 -1.97 3.04
CA GLY A 226 16.90 -3.10 2.11
C GLY A 226 18.25 -3.79 1.97
N PHE A 227 18.49 -4.26 0.75
CA PHE A 227 19.63 -5.10 0.38
C PHE A 227 20.35 -4.48 -0.79
N ILE A 228 21.70 -4.48 -0.75
CA ILE A 228 22.55 -4.05 -1.86
C ILE A 228 23.65 -5.06 -2.11
N GLN A 229 23.86 -5.43 -3.37
CA GLN A 229 24.95 -6.33 -3.76
C GLN A 229 26.21 -5.52 -4.04
N THR A 230 27.29 -5.83 -3.34
CA THR A 230 28.63 -5.24 -3.55
C THR A 230 29.20 -5.61 -4.93
N ARG A 231 30.30 -4.97 -5.32
CA ARG A 231 31.04 -5.39 -6.54
C ARG A 231 31.64 -6.77 -6.40
N SER A 232 32.02 -7.20 -5.19
CA SER A 232 32.48 -8.55 -4.91
C SER A 232 31.37 -9.63 -4.90
N GLY A 233 30.10 -9.23 -5.12
CA GLY A 233 28.96 -10.15 -5.20
C GLY A 233 28.28 -10.43 -3.85
N LYS A 234 28.76 -9.88 -2.74
CA LYS A 234 28.15 -10.07 -1.41
C LYS A 234 26.89 -9.20 -1.24
N TRP A 235 25.87 -9.74 -0.60
CA TRP A 235 24.68 -9.00 -0.22
C TRP A 235 24.84 -8.37 1.16
N LEU A 236 24.82 -7.06 1.21
CA LEU A 236 24.74 -6.27 2.44
C LEU A 236 23.28 -5.93 2.75
N VAL A 237 22.95 -5.89 4.04
CA VAL A 237 21.71 -5.30 4.57
C VAL A 237 22.00 -3.87 4.97
N PHE A 238 21.10 -2.96 4.66
CA PHE A 238 21.27 -1.56 5.05
C PHE A 238 19.94 -0.92 5.50
N SER A 239 20.06 0.10 6.35
CA SER A 239 18.97 0.98 6.71
C SER A 239 19.48 2.40 6.86
N VAL A 240 18.84 3.34 6.18
CA VAL A 240 19.13 4.77 6.24
C VAL A 240 17.85 5.52 6.61
N LEU A 241 17.87 6.19 7.76
CA LEU A 241 16.76 6.99 8.26
C LEU A 241 17.24 8.44 8.42
N VAL A 242 16.71 9.35 7.60
CA VAL A 242 17.01 10.78 7.66
C VAL A 242 15.78 11.52 8.17
N ASN A 243 15.92 12.09 9.38
CA ASN A 243 14.84 12.78 10.07
C ASN A 243 15.11 14.29 10.15
N ASN A 244 14.05 15.08 10.25
CA ASN A 244 14.11 16.54 10.48
C ASN A 244 14.95 17.30 9.45
N HIS A 245 15.01 16.80 8.20
CA HIS A 245 15.70 17.50 7.13
C HIS A 245 14.94 18.77 6.72
N ARG A 246 15.67 19.83 6.38
CA ARG A 246 15.13 21.13 5.95
C ARG A 246 15.15 21.33 4.42
N THR A 247 15.65 20.35 3.70
CA THR A 247 15.73 20.38 2.23
C THR A 247 14.60 19.58 1.59
N THR A 248 14.59 19.43 0.27
CA THR A 248 13.61 18.58 -0.41
C THR A 248 13.95 17.10 -0.26
N ALA A 249 12.93 16.24 -0.24
CA ALA A 249 13.13 14.79 -0.21
C ALA A 249 13.99 14.28 -1.38
N THR A 250 13.93 14.95 -2.55
CA THR A 250 14.76 14.61 -3.73
C THR A 250 16.25 14.80 -3.45
N VAL A 251 16.64 15.89 -2.78
CA VAL A 251 18.05 16.15 -2.44
C VAL A 251 18.55 15.08 -1.47
N VAL A 252 17.75 14.74 -0.43
CA VAL A 252 18.11 13.68 0.51
C VAL A 252 18.27 12.34 -0.18
N ARG A 253 17.31 11.95 -1.03
CA ARG A 253 17.38 10.67 -1.78
C ARG A 253 18.61 10.58 -2.68
N LYS A 254 18.98 11.67 -3.36
CA LYS A 254 20.22 11.70 -4.16
C LYS A 254 21.48 11.51 -3.31
N GLY A 255 21.52 12.15 -2.12
CA GLY A 255 22.63 11.95 -1.17
C GLY A 255 22.72 10.49 -0.70
N VAL A 256 21.60 9.87 -0.37
CA VAL A 256 21.54 8.44 0.01
C VAL A 256 21.96 7.55 -1.15
N GLU A 257 21.54 7.85 -2.39
CA GLU A 257 21.95 7.12 -3.59
C GLU A 257 23.47 7.16 -3.76
N GLN A 258 24.08 8.35 -3.70
CA GLN A 258 25.53 8.50 -3.82
C GLN A 258 26.29 7.74 -2.73
N PHE A 259 25.79 7.82 -1.48
CA PHE A 259 26.38 7.07 -0.36
C PHE A 259 26.36 5.56 -0.60
N LEU A 260 25.21 4.99 -1.01
CA LEU A 260 25.07 3.57 -1.26
C LEU A 260 25.87 3.09 -2.49
N LEU A 261 25.98 3.92 -3.54
CA LEU A 261 26.83 3.62 -4.70
C LEU A 261 28.30 3.58 -4.32
N LYS A 262 28.76 4.50 -3.46
CA LYS A 262 30.12 4.47 -2.91
C LYS A 262 30.34 3.23 -2.06
N LEU A 263 29.46 2.97 -1.09
CA LEU A 263 29.53 1.76 -0.25
C LEU A 263 29.64 0.47 -1.07
N ARG A 264 28.82 0.36 -2.14
CA ARG A 264 28.87 -0.77 -3.07
C ARG A 264 30.24 -0.91 -3.75
N GLY A 265 30.94 0.22 -3.97
CA GLY A 265 32.26 0.26 -4.61
C GLY A 265 33.39 -0.14 -3.70
N ASP A 266 33.25 0.15 -2.41
CA ASP A 266 34.29 -0.07 -1.40
C ASP A 266 34.38 -1.53 -0.91
N TYR A 267 33.34 -2.30 -1.14
CA TYR A 267 33.18 -3.71 -0.77
C TYR A 267 32.88 -4.57 -2.04
#